data_e72a204c5a77fbce76c153760a0155c9
#
_entry.id   e72a204c5a77fbce76c153760a0155c9
#
_cell.length_a   1.000
_cell.length_b   1.000
_cell.length_c   1.000
_cell.angle_alpha   90.00
_cell.angle_beta   90.00
_cell.angle_gamma   90.00
#
_symmetry.space_group_name_H-M   'P 1'
#
loop_
_entity.id
_entity.type
_entity.pdbx_description
1 polymer ?
#
loop_
_entity_poly.entity_id
_entity_poly.type
_entity_poly.pdbx_seq_one_letter_code
_entity_poly.pdbx_strand_id
1 'polypeptide(L)'
;MNLVLCLTEQCNLRCSYCYYKDSQSARHSIMDDETLEQAIRVGLERSLHFKQSYFNITFFGGEPLLRKDAIYKGVNIAKALVAEAIDKGQAPKNFVLNFAVNTNGTLFDDEFFELCEREHFRIYLSLDGPECHHDIARRTVNDCGSFKLIEKNIPRFVKLGAVALSTVTRAHVETLADSVKWLHEQGFRSLTTSVDFDGKWTGEDFDRLALQYQKMALYWKERREKGDRLFLGTIQDKVKLSLTDSRYRLYSCHVYSGAIGVATNGNMFPCTRFITSNENPPYLQGNVFTGFDEDACKQIRDFVEQDKKECDDCDIRHRCCAHECACTSFYSTGTIEGVSPEVCTHERMLAEITDKLILQ
;
A
#
# COMPACT_ATOMS: atom_id res chain seq x y z
N MET A 1 -7.42 11.35 -7.92
CA MET A 1 -7.64 9.97 -8.37
C MET A 1 -6.37 9.17 -8.17
N ASN A 2 -6.48 7.97 -7.60
CA ASN A 2 -5.36 7.05 -7.46
C ASN A 2 -5.61 5.82 -8.34
N LEU A 3 -4.82 5.64 -9.38
CA LEU A 3 -4.84 4.48 -10.25
C LEU A 3 -3.68 3.56 -9.88
N VAL A 4 -3.97 2.29 -9.61
CA VAL A 4 -2.96 1.27 -9.35
C VAL A 4 -2.97 0.25 -10.47
N LEU A 5 -1.88 0.12 -11.19
CA LEU A 5 -1.71 -0.74 -12.36
C LEU A 5 -0.93 -1.99 -11.98
N CYS A 6 -1.58 -3.14 -11.97
CA CYS A 6 -0.90 -4.42 -11.85
C CYS A 6 -0.28 -4.81 -13.20
N LEU A 7 0.97 -4.44 -13.42
CA LEU A 7 1.64 -4.67 -14.70
C LEU A 7 1.91 -6.15 -14.97
N THR A 8 2.09 -6.92 -13.91
CA THR A 8 2.32 -8.37 -13.97
C THR A 8 2.02 -9.02 -12.62
N GLU A 9 1.54 -10.23 -12.64
CA GLU A 9 1.42 -11.06 -11.44
C GLU A 9 2.69 -11.90 -11.16
N GLN A 10 3.67 -11.83 -12.06
CA GLN A 10 4.97 -12.47 -11.87
C GLN A 10 5.81 -11.72 -10.83
N CYS A 11 6.58 -12.49 -10.04
CA CYS A 11 7.55 -11.94 -9.10
C CYS A 11 8.80 -12.82 -9.08
N ASN A 12 9.96 -12.20 -8.94
CA ASN A 12 11.23 -12.89 -8.75
C ASN A 12 11.51 -13.29 -7.29
N LEU A 13 10.59 -12.95 -6.36
CA LEU A 13 10.61 -13.39 -4.96
C LEU A 13 9.44 -14.34 -4.64
N ARG A 14 9.56 -15.01 -3.49
CA ARG A 14 8.54 -15.90 -2.90
C ARG A 14 8.41 -15.61 -1.40
N CYS A 15 7.97 -14.36 -1.09
CA CYS A 15 7.76 -13.96 0.29
C CYS A 15 6.72 -14.83 0.97
N SER A 16 6.98 -15.25 2.23
CA SER A 16 6.14 -16.22 2.96
C SER A 16 4.69 -15.73 3.19
N TYR A 17 4.48 -14.42 3.29
CA TYR A 17 3.19 -13.76 3.51
C TYR A 17 2.52 -13.24 2.22
N CYS A 18 3.10 -13.50 1.05
CA CYS A 18 2.59 -12.94 -0.20
C CYS A 18 1.21 -13.49 -0.56
N TYR A 19 0.21 -12.62 -0.66
CA TYR A 19 -1.15 -13.03 -1.03
C TYR A 19 -1.30 -13.46 -2.49
N TYR A 20 -0.32 -13.17 -3.36
CA TYR A 20 -0.25 -13.72 -4.72
C TYR A 20 0.29 -15.15 -4.79
N LYS A 21 0.78 -15.73 -3.68
CA LYS A 21 1.44 -17.05 -3.69
C LYS A 21 0.53 -18.22 -4.12
N ASP A 22 -0.77 -18.10 -3.83
CA ASP A 22 -1.74 -19.19 -4.06
C ASP A 22 -2.42 -19.10 -5.44
N SER A 23 -2.20 -18.02 -6.20
CA SER A 23 -2.72 -17.86 -7.56
C SER A 23 -1.78 -18.49 -8.59
N GLN A 24 -1.68 -19.82 -8.63
CA GLN A 24 -0.75 -20.51 -9.55
C GLN A 24 -1.08 -20.30 -11.03
N SER A 25 -2.33 -20.14 -11.40
CA SER A 25 -2.77 -19.86 -12.77
C SER A 25 -2.53 -18.42 -13.19
N ALA A 26 -2.56 -17.49 -12.26
CA ALA A 26 -2.43 -16.05 -12.49
C ALA A 26 -0.97 -15.56 -12.59
N ARG A 27 0.00 -16.35 -12.15
CA ARG A 27 1.43 -15.99 -12.11
C ARG A 27 2.08 -15.71 -13.47
N HIS A 28 1.39 -15.95 -14.57
CA HIS A 28 1.87 -15.72 -15.94
C HIS A 28 1.15 -14.56 -16.64
N SER A 29 0.23 -13.92 -15.95
CA SER A 29 -0.55 -12.84 -16.53
C SER A 29 0.28 -11.54 -16.54
N ILE A 30 0.26 -10.88 -17.69
CA ILE A 30 1.03 -9.68 -18.00
C ILE A 30 0.07 -8.69 -18.66
N MET A 31 0.05 -7.44 -18.20
CA MET A 31 -0.72 -6.36 -18.82
C MET A 31 -0.11 -6.02 -20.20
N ASP A 32 -0.91 -6.06 -21.25
CA ASP A 32 -0.49 -5.63 -22.58
C ASP A 32 -0.59 -4.11 -22.75
N ASP A 33 -0.06 -3.61 -23.86
CA ASP A 33 0.03 -2.18 -24.11
C ASP A 33 -1.36 -1.53 -24.29
N GLU A 34 -2.33 -2.25 -24.87
CA GLU A 34 -3.68 -1.75 -25.08
C GLU A 34 -4.42 -1.60 -23.74
N THR A 35 -4.31 -2.62 -22.89
CA THR A 35 -4.87 -2.59 -21.53
C THR A 35 -4.23 -1.48 -20.70
N LEU A 36 -2.90 -1.29 -20.80
CA LEU A 36 -2.17 -0.22 -20.11
C LEU A 36 -2.68 1.17 -20.51
N GLU A 37 -2.78 1.43 -21.82
CA GLU A 37 -3.28 2.72 -22.31
C GLU A 37 -4.72 2.95 -21.88
N GLN A 38 -5.59 1.97 -22.08
CA GLN A 38 -7.00 2.10 -21.73
C GLN A 38 -7.21 2.31 -20.22
N ALA A 39 -6.44 1.62 -19.38
CA ALA A 39 -6.47 1.82 -17.91
C ALA A 39 -6.09 3.26 -17.50
N ILE A 40 -5.05 3.81 -18.12
CA ILE A 40 -4.62 5.19 -17.84
C ILE A 40 -5.68 6.18 -18.31
N ARG A 41 -6.29 5.96 -19.48
CA ARG A 41 -7.36 6.78 -20.03
C ARG A 41 -8.58 6.80 -19.09
N VAL A 42 -9.09 5.63 -18.70
CA VAL A 42 -10.21 5.49 -17.76
C VAL A 42 -9.91 6.16 -16.41
N GLY A 43 -8.68 6.00 -15.91
CA GLY A 43 -8.25 6.64 -14.66
C GLY A 43 -8.25 8.17 -14.75
N LEU A 44 -7.75 8.73 -15.86
CA LEU A 44 -7.76 10.19 -16.09
C LEU A 44 -9.18 10.73 -16.25
N GLU A 45 -10.01 10.08 -17.07
CA GLU A 45 -11.41 10.46 -17.28
C GLU A 45 -12.18 10.50 -15.97
N ARG A 46 -11.98 9.48 -15.11
CA ARG A 46 -12.60 9.46 -13.78
C ARG A 46 -12.07 10.57 -12.87
N SER A 47 -10.77 10.88 -12.91
CA SER A 47 -10.21 12.03 -12.19
C SER A 47 -10.86 13.35 -12.60
N LEU A 48 -11.04 13.56 -13.89
CA LEU A 48 -11.68 14.75 -14.44
C LEU A 48 -13.17 14.82 -14.11
N HIS A 49 -13.87 13.68 -14.21
CA HIS A 49 -15.29 13.56 -13.83
C HIS A 49 -15.54 14.02 -12.38
N PHE A 50 -14.69 13.60 -11.45
CA PHE A 50 -14.75 14.03 -10.05
C PHE A 50 -14.10 15.38 -9.78
N LYS A 51 -13.73 16.14 -10.82
CA LYS A 51 -13.12 17.47 -10.73
C LYS A 51 -11.88 17.51 -9.81
N GLN A 52 -11.13 16.42 -9.80
CA GLN A 52 -9.88 16.38 -9.05
C GLN A 52 -8.81 17.19 -9.78
N SER A 53 -7.94 17.84 -9.03
CA SER A 53 -6.81 18.60 -9.56
C SER A 53 -5.52 17.77 -9.71
N TYR A 54 -5.62 16.46 -9.52
CA TYR A 54 -4.47 15.55 -9.58
C TYR A 54 -4.84 14.17 -10.09
N PHE A 55 -3.85 13.49 -10.66
CA PHE A 55 -3.92 12.09 -11.06
C PHE A 55 -2.65 11.37 -10.61
N ASN A 56 -2.79 10.37 -9.77
CA ASN A 56 -1.69 9.56 -9.25
C ASN A 56 -1.73 8.19 -9.89
N ILE A 57 -0.61 7.74 -10.44
CA ILE A 57 -0.45 6.40 -11.02
C ILE A 57 0.59 5.65 -10.21
N THR A 58 0.20 4.50 -9.67
CA THR A 58 1.10 3.58 -8.95
C THR A 58 1.30 2.32 -9.79
N PHE A 59 2.53 2.07 -10.19
CA PHE A 59 2.92 0.82 -10.83
C PHE A 59 3.13 -0.26 -9.76
N PHE A 60 2.43 -1.37 -9.93
CA PHE A 60 2.25 -2.43 -8.95
C PHE A 60 2.25 -3.80 -9.62
N GLY A 61 2.12 -4.88 -8.81
CA GLY A 61 1.97 -6.26 -9.25
C GLY A 61 2.73 -7.24 -8.36
N GLY A 62 3.16 -8.36 -8.92
CA GLY A 62 4.12 -9.23 -8.24
C GLY A 62 5.43 -8.48 -8.03
N GLU A 63 6.16 -8.19 -9.13
CA GLU A 63 7.26 -7.22 -9.13
C GLU A 63 7.18 -6.36 -10.40
N PRO A 64 6.80 -5.08 -10.29
CA PRO A 64 6.60 -4.22 -11.46
C PRO A 64 7.88 -3.95 -12.25
N LEU A 65 9.06 -4.02 -11.65
CA LEU A 65 10.33 -3.83 -12.36
C LEU A 65 10.70 -4.98 -13.31
N LEU A 66 9.96 -6.09 -13.30
CA LEU A 66 9.99 -7.07 -14.38
C LEU A 66 9.42 -6.51 -15.71
N ARG A 67 8.65 -5.41 -15.60
CA ARG A 67 7.99 -4.73 -16.71
C ARG A 67 8.36 -3.24 -16.76
N LYS A 68 9.65 -2.93 -16.67
CA LYS A 68 10.14 -1.54 -16.82
C LYS A 68 9.70 -0.92 -18.14
N ASP A 69 9.67 -1.71 -19.21
CA ASP A 69 9.15 -1.30 -20.51
C ASP A 69 7.74 -0.70 -20.42
N ALA A 70 6.85 -1.37 -19.71
CA ALA A 70 5.48 -0.90 -19.48
C ALA A 70 5.43 0.35 -18.58
N ILE A 71 6.34 0.47 -17.60
CA ILE A 71 6.44 1.69 -16.78
C ILE A 71 6.84 2.88 -17.63
N TYR A 72 7.88 2.77 -18.47
CA TYR A 72 8.31 3.84 -19.39
C TYR A 72 7.18 4.25 -20.34
N LYS A 73 6.49 3.27 -20.93
CA LYS A 73 5.33 3.52 -21.80
C LYS A 73 4.20 4.22 -21.04
N GLY A 74 3.84 3.71 -19.86
CA GLY A 74 2.77 4.26 -19.03
C GLY A 74 3.01 5.72 -18.62
N VAL A 75 4.26 6.07 -18.28
CA VAL A 75 4.65 7.46 -18.00
C VAL A 75 4.42 8.35 -19.24
N ASN A 76 4.87 7.92 -20.42
CA ASN A 76 4.72 8.70 -21.65
C ASN A 76 3.25 8.84 -22.04
N ILE A 77 2.45 7.77 -21.97
CA ILE A 77 1.01 7.79 -22.25
C ILE A 77 0.30 8.76 -21.30
N ALA A 78 0.55 8.66 -20.00
CA ALA A 78 -0.10 9.51 -19.01
C ALA A 78 0.22 10.99 -19.23
N LYS A 79 1.49 11.33 -19.52
CA LYS A 79 1.92 12.70 -19.83
C LYS A 79 1.24 13.25 -21.07
N ALA A 80 1.14 12.46 -22.13
CA ALA A 80 0.47 12.85 -23.37
C ALA A 80 -1.03 13.10 -23.16
N LEU A 81 -1.73 12.19 -22.47
CA LEU A 81 -3.16 12.31 -22.18
C LEU A 81 -3.49 13.51 -21.29
N VAL A 82 -2.66 13.77 -20.26
CA VAL A 82 -2.84 14.95 -19.39
C VAL A 82 -2.59 16.24 -20.16
N ALA A 83 -1.56 16.31 -21.00
CA ALA A 83 -1.28 17.48 -21.84
C ALA A 83 -2.46 17.76 -22.78
N GLU A 84 -2.98 16.73 -23.45
CA GLU A 84 -4.15 16.83 -24.32
C GLU A 84 -5.40 17.33 -23.57
N ALA A 85 -5.64 16.82 -22.34
CA ALA A 85 -6.76 17.26 -21.50
C ALA A 85 -6.64 18.73 -21.08
N ILE A 86 -5.42 19.22 -20.81
CA ILE A 86 -5.14 20.63 -20.50
C ILE A 86 -5.39 21.49 -21.75
N ASP A 87 -4.88 21.10 -22.91
CA ASP A 87 -5.03 21.84 -24.18
C ASP A 87 -6.50 21.95 -24.60
N LYS A 88 -7.29 20.92 -24.34
CA LYS A 88 -8.74 20.91 -24.58
C LYS A 88 -9.55 21.64 -23.51
N GLY A 89 -8.92 22.18 -22.46
CA GLY A 89 -9.59 22.85 -21.35
C GLY A 89 -10.41 21.92 -20.44
N GLN A 90 -10.19 20.60 -20.52
CA GLN A 90 -10.82 19.57 -19.68
C GLN A 90 -10.14 19.44 -18.31
N ALA A 91 -8.84 19.73 -18.26
CA ALA A 91 -8.05 19.77 -17.02
C ALA A 91 -7.54 21.20 -16.75
N PRO A 92 -7.39 21.63 -15.48
CA PRO A 92 -6.80 22.92 -15.18
C PRO A 92 -5.30 22.94 -15.52
N LYS A 93 -4.75 24.12 -15.84
CA LYS A 93 -3.33 24.31 -16.20
C LYS A 93 -2.35 23.82 -15.12
N ASN A 94 -2.77 23.82 -13.85
CA ASN A 94 -2.00 23.34 -12.71
C ASN A 94 -2.38 21.91 -12.29
N PHE A 95 -2.92 21.12 -13.22
CA PHE A 95 -3.23 19.71 -12.95
C PHE A 95 -1.95 18.94 -12.65
N VAL A 96 -1.96 18.15 -11.57
CA VAL A 96 -0.77 17.45 -11.07
C VAL A 96 -0.83 15.98 -11.47
N LEU A 97 0.19 15.51 -12.17
CA LEU A 97 0.40 14.11 -12.50
C LEU A 97 1.57 13.57 -11.66
N ASN A 98 1.31 12.54 -10.85
CA ASN A 98 2.32 11.91 -10.00
C ASN A 98 2.47 10.43 -10.33
N PHE A 99 3.69 9.95 -10.21
CA PHE A 99 4.02 8.55 -10.38
C PHE A 99 4.54 7.93 -9.08
N ALA A 100 4.19 6.66 -8.87
CA ALA A 100 4.71 5.86 -7.79
C ALA A 100 5.01 4.43 -8.26
N VAL A 101 5.88 3.75 -7.56
CA VAL A 101 6.16 2.34 -7.75
C VAL A 101 6.25 1.63 -6.41
N ASN A 102 5.62 0.45 -6.31
CA ASN A 102 5.77 -0.44 -5.18
C ASN A 102 6.64 -1.62 -5.61
N THR A 103 7.87 -1.70 -5.11
CA THR A 103 8.87 -2.66 -5.58
C THR A 103 9.62 -3.34 -4.44
N ASN A 104 10.07 -4.58 -4.69
CA ASN A 104 11.00 -5.27 -3.81
C ASN A 104 12.47 -4.77 -3.95
N GLY A 105 12.74 -3.89 -4.91
CA GLY A 105 14.03 -3.23 -5.09
C GLY A 105 15.15 -4.07 -5.68
N THR A 106 14.97 -5.37 -5.91
CA THR A 106 16.04 -6.26 -6.38
C THR A 106 16.47 -6.01 -7.82
N LEU A 107 15.57 -5.44 -8.64
CA LEU A 107 15.79 -5.15 -10.06
C LEU A 107 16.03 -3.65 -10.35
N PHE A 108 16.30 -2.87 -9.30
CA PHE A 108 16.55 -1.45 -9.40
C PHE A 108 17.94 -1.19 -9.99
N ASP A 109 18.01 -0.48 -11.12
CA ASP A 109 19.23 -0.18 -11.87
C ASP A 109 19.40 1.32 -12.12
N ASP A 110 20.49 1.69 -12.85
CA ASP A 110 20.84 3.09 -13.11
C ASP A 110 19.80 3.80 -13.97
N GLU A 111 19.29 3.12 -15.02
CA GLU A 111 18.31 3.68 -15.94
C GLU A 111 16.99 3.99 -15.21
N PHE A 112 16.51 3.07 -14.38
CA PHE A 112 15.30 3.28 -13.60
C PHE A 112 15.48 4.33 -12.50
N PHE A 113 16.67 4.42 -11.91
CA PHE A 113 17.02 5.49 -10.99
C PHE A 113 16.90 6.88 -11.64
N GLU A 114 17.45 7.06 -12.86
CA GLU A 114 17.36 8.31 -13.61
C GLU A 114 15.90 8.66 -13.96
N LEU A 115 15.08 7.68 -14.32
CA LEU A 115 13.63 7.90 -14.52
C LEU A 115 12.98 8.41 -13.22
N CYS A 116 13.26 7.77 -12.09
CA CYS A 116 12.70 8.15 -10.80
C CYS A 116 13.09 9.57 -10.37
N GLU A 117 14.35 9.98 -10.60
CA GLU A 117 14.80 11.35 -10.35
C GLU A 117 14.08 12.36 -11.26
N ARG A 118 14.05 12.09 -12.56
CA ARG A 118 13.48 12.99 -13.57
C ARG A 118 11.98 13.20 -13.41
N GLU A 119 11.23 12.13 -13.15
CA GLU A 119 9.77 12.15 -13.04
C GLU A 119 9.28 12.24 -11.57
N HIS A 120 10.19 12.43 -10.62
CA HIS A 120 9.90 12.54 -9.18
C HIS A 120 9.04 11.40 -8.62
N PHE A 121 9.41 10.15 -8.97
CA PHE A 121 8.68 8.99 -8.50
C PHE A 121 8.64 8.88 -6.98
N ARG A 122 7.48 8.60 -6.43
CA ARG A 122 7.36 8.13 -5.06
C ARG A 122 7.65 6.63 -5.02
N ILE A 123 8.68 6.23 -4.31
CA ILE A 123 9.08 4.82 -4.21
C ILE A 123 8.59 4.24 -2.90
N TYR A 124 7.83 3.15 -3.00
CA TYR A 124 7.47 2.30 -1.89
C TYR A 124 8.35 1.06 -1.94
N LEU A 125 9.41 1.05 -1.14
CA LEU A 125 10.40 -0.02 -1.11
C LEU A 125 10.00 -1.08 -0.08
N SER A 126 9.84 -2.31 -0.52
CA SER A 126 9.61 -3.46 0.34
C SER A 126 10.91 -3.87 1.05
N LEU A 127 11.15 -3.35 2.27
CA LEU A 127 12.37 -3.62 3.05
C LEU A 127 12.03 -3.76 4.53
N ASP A 128 12.28 -4.94 5.12
CA ASP A 128 11.84 -5.24 6.48
C ASP A 128 12.89 -4.90 7.55
N GLY A 129 14.15 -4.65 7.18
CA GLY A 129 15.23 -4.36 8.12
C GLY A 129 16.59 -4.83 7.59
N PRO A 130 17.56 -5.14 8.46
CA PRO A 130 18.84 -5.71 8.08
C PRO A 130 18.69 -7.13 7.50
N GLU A 131 19.72 -7.67 6.88
CA GLU A 131 19.73 -8.97 6.20
C GLU A 131 19.08 -10.10 7.03
N CYS A 132 19.50 -10.23 8.29
CA CYS A 132 19.01 -11.29 9.17
C CYS A 132 17.51 -11.18 9.52
N HIS A 133 16.89 -10.02 9.38
CA HIS A 133 15.45 -9.83 9.58
C HIS A 133 14.68 -9.89 8.25
N HIS A 134 15.20 -9.25 7.21
CA HIS A 134 14.59 -9.20 5.88
C HIS A 134 14.46 -10.60 5.26
N ASP A 135 15.52 -11.40 5.33
CA ASP A 135 15.58 -12.70 4.68
C ASP A 135 14.79 -13.81 5.39
N ILE A 136 14.20 -13.53 6.56
CA ILE A 136 13.25 -14.44 7.22
C ILE A 136 12.02 -14.68 6.33
N ALA A 137 11.46 -13.62 5.78
CA ALA A 137 10.21 -13.67 5.03
C ALA A 137 10.37 -13.44 3.53
N ARG A 138 11.36 -12.61 3.10
CA ARG A 138 11.54 -12.22 1.70
C ARG A 138 12.64 -13.02 1.04
N ARG A 139 12.26 -14.12 0.41
CA ARG A 139 13.18 -15.04 -0.22
C ARG A 139 13.00 -15.06 -1.75
N THR A 140 14.07 -15.38 -2.46
CA THR A 140 14.05 -15.59 -3.91
C THR A 140 13.28 -16.86 -4.27
N VAL A 141 13.01 -17.06 -5.55
CA VAL A 141 12.39 -18.30 -6.06
C VAL A 141 13.21 -19.55 -5.77
N ASN A 142 14.52 -19.40 -5.54
CA ASN A 142 15.44 -20.50 -5.20
C ASN A 142 15.67 -20.62 -3.69
N ASP A 143 14.78 -20.03 -2.89
CA ASP A 143 14.84 -20.05 -1.41
C ASP A 143 16.13 -19.46 -0.81
N CYS A 144 16.77 -18.51 -1.51
CA CYS A 144 17.88 -17.71 -0.98
C CYS A 144 17.36 -16.38 -0.43
N GLY A 145 18.11 -15.76 0.49
CA GLY A 145 17.82 -14.40 0.94
C GLY A 145 17.83 -13.40 -0.21
N SER A 146 17.04 -12.33 -0.10
CA SER A 146 16.96 -11.29 -1.13
C SER A 146 17.65 -9.98 -0.75
N PHE A 147 18.05 -9.79 0.50
CA PHE A 147 18.65 -8.54 0.99
C PHE A 147 19.88 -8.12 0.20
N LYS A 148 20.80 -9.04 -0.08
CA LYS A 148 22.05 -8.76 -0.84
C LYS A 148 21.80 -8.20 -2.24
N LEU A 149 20.64 -8.46 -2.85
CA LEU A 149 20.26 -7.91 -4.14
C LEU A 149 19.87 -6.42 -4.06
N ILE A 150 19.45 -5.97 -2.86
CA ILE A 150 18.94 -4.62 -2.62
C ILE A 150 20.02 -3.73 -1.98
N GLU A 151 20.88 -4.31 -1.14
CA GLU A 151 21.83 -3.61 -0.25
C GLU A 151 22.58 -2.47 -0.94
N LYS A 152 23.16 -2.73 -2.12
CA LYS A 152 23.94 -1.74 -2.88
C LYS A 152 23.14 -0.50 -3.30
N ASN A 153 21.80 -0.64 -3.40
CA ASN A 153 20.89 0.43 -3.84
C ASN A 153 20.24 1.19 -2.66
N ILE A 154 20.47 0.78 -1.40
CA ILE A 154 19.91 1.47 -0.23
C ILE A 154 20.22 2.99 -0.25
N PRO A 155 21.46 3.44 -0.50
CA PRO A 155 21.75 4.88 -0.54
C PRO A 155 20.96 5.63 -1.63
N ARG A 156 20.68 4.97 -2.77
CA ARG A 156 19.87 5.54 -3.86
C ARG A 156 18.40 5.69 -3.46
N PHE A 157 17.84 4.67 -2.81
CA PHE A 157 16.47 4.74 -2.28
C PHE A 157 16.32 5.85 -1.25
N VAL A 158 17.31 6.00 -0.36
CA VAL A 158 17.35 7.09 0.62
C VAL A 158 17.42 8.46 -0.08
N LYS A 159 18.27 8.60 -1.09
CA LYS A 159 18.39 9.84 -1.90
C LYS A 159 17.07 10.22 -2.57
N LEU A 160 16.31 9.23 -3.08
CA LEU A 160 15.00 9.43 -3.70
C LEU A 160 13.86 9.64 -2.68
N GLY A 161 14.15 9.62 -1.38
CA GLY A 161 13.14 9.77 -0.34
C GLY A 161 12.15 8.61 -0.28
N ALA A 162 12.60 7.40 -0.59
CA ALA A 162 11.75 6.21 -0.60
C ALA A 162 11.11 5.97 0.77
N VAL A 163 9.86 5.50 0.73
CA VAL A 163 9.14 4.98 1.91
C VAL A 163 9.52 3.51 2.08
N ALA A 164 10.13 3.15 3.20
CA ALA A 164 10.35 1.74 3.51
C ALA A 164 9.05 1.12 4.04
N LEU A 165 8.58 0.09 3.33
CA LEU A 165 7.42 -0.72 3.71
C LEU A 165 7.91 -2.05 4.30
N SER A 166 7.62 -2.27 5.57
CA SER A 166 7.92 -3.52 6.27
C SER A 166 6.64 -4.29 6.54
N THR A 167 6.65 -5.60 6.25
CA THR A 167 5.55 -6.50 6.60
C THR A 167 5.93 -7.30 7.83
N VAL A 168 5.15 -7.18 8.88
CA VAL A 168 5.37 -7.83 10.17
C VAL A 168 4.67 -9.17 10.17
N THR A 169 5.43 -10.26 10.26
CA THR A 169 4.90 -11.62 10.43
C THR A 169 5.20 -12.14 11.84
N ARG A 170 4.51 -13.19 12.25
CA ARG A 170 4.77 -13.87 13.52
C ARG A 170 6.22 -14.37 13.67
N ALA A 171 6.85 -14.76 12.54
CA ALA A 171 8.21 -15.30 12.51
C ALA A 171 9.30 -14.29 12.90
N HIS A 172 9.05 -12.99 12.73
CA HIS A 172 10.04 -11.96 13.03
C HIS A 172 9.48 -10.76 13.82
N VAL A 173 8.34 -10.95 14.49
CA VAL A 173 7.72 -9.88 15.28
C VAL A 173 8.68 -9.30 16.32
N GLU A 174 9.52 -10.13 16.95
CA GLU A 174 10.45 -9.71 18.00
C GLU A 174 11.57 -8.77 17.51
N THR A 175 11.84 -8.75 16.22
CA THR A 175 12.91 -7.92 15.61
C THR A 175 12.40 -6.58 15.09
N LEU A 176 11.09 -6.29 15.20
CA LEU A 176 10.45 -5.16 14.55
C LEU A 176 11.04 -3.81 14.96
N ALA A 177 11.19 -3.56 16.26
CA ALA A 177 11.71 -2.27 16.76
C ALA A 177 13.17 -2.04 16.32
N ASP A 178 14.00 -3.09 16.35
CA ASP A 178 15.38 -3.03 15.89
C ASP A 178 15.47 -2.82 14.38
N SER A 179 14.57 -3.42 13.60
CA SER A 179 14.44 -3.21 12.17
C SER A 179 14.09 -1.75 11.84
N VAL A 180 13.12 -1.17 12.54
CA VAL A 180 12.73 0.24 12.37
C VAL A 180 13.89 1.18 12.70
N LYS A 181 14.61 0.91 13.80
CA LYS A 181 15.80 1.68 14.18
C LYS A 181 16.87 1.59 13.09
N TRP A 182 17.18 0.39 12.62
CA TRP A 182 18.17 0.17 11.58
C TRP A 182 17.80 0.90 10.28
N LEU A 183 16.55 0.79 9.81
CA LEU A 183 16.08 1.50 8.62
C LEU A 183 16.25 3.02 8.75
N HIS A 184 15.94 3.58 9.93
CA HIS A 184 16.15 4.99 10.19
C HIS A 184 17.63 5.37 10.18
N GLU A 185 18.50 4.55 10.75
CA GLU A 185 19.97 4.73 10.74
C GLU A 185 20.56 4.63 9.33
N GLN A 186 19.95 3.84 8.41
CA GLN A 186 20.33 3.86 6.98
C GLN A 186 19.93 5.16 6.27
N GLY A 187 19.14 6.03 6.89
CA GLY A 187 18.74 7.32 6.35
C GLY A 187 17.30 7.40 5.86
N PHE A 188 16.51 6.34 5.92
CA PHE A 188 15.08 6.42 5.61
C PHE A 188 14.38 7.36 6.60
N ARG A 189 13.52 8.24 6.08
CA ARG A 189 12.75 9.21 6.88
C ARG A 189 11.25 8.93 6.88
N SER A 190 10.81 7.98 6.07
CA SER A 190 9.40 7.55 6.02
C SER A 190 9.35 6.03 6.09
N LEU A 191 8.78 5.52 7.17
CA LEU A 191 8.67 4.10 7.48
C LEU A 191 7.20 3.75 7.73
N THR A 192 6.74 2.65 7.16
CA THR A 192 5.40 2.11 7.41
C THR A 192 5.51 0.61 7.68
N THR A 193 4.94 0.16 8.78
CA THR A 193 4.86 -1.26 9.12
C THR A 193 3.43 -1.75 8.98
N SER A 194 3.24 -2.90 8.35
CA SER A 194 1.93 -3.53 8.16
C SER A 194 1.96 -4.96 8.69
N VAL A 195 0.97 -5.31 9.50
CA VAL A 195 0.85 -6.68 10.04
C VAL A 195 0.25 -7.60 8.98
N ASP A 196 0.83 -8.77 8.83
CA ASP A 196 0.26 -9.89 8.07
C ASP A 196 -0.86 -10.54 8.89
N PHE A 197 -2.08 -9.97 8.80
CA PHE A 197 -3.24 -10.47 9.56
C PHE A 197 -3.70 -11.86 9.11
N ASP A 198 -3.27 -12.33 7.92
CA ASP A 198 -3.58 -13.67 7.43
C ASP A 198 -2.70 -14.73 8.11
N GLY A 199 -1.70 -14.30 8.90
CA GLY A 199 -0.70 -15.12 9.58
C GLY A 199 -1.20 -15.91 10.80
N LYS A 200 -2.51 -15.96 11.09
CA LYS A 200 -3.11 -16.68 12.22
C LYS A 200 -2.49 -16.30 13.58
N TRP A 201 -2.54 -15.02 13.89
CA TRP A 201 -1.99 -14.45 15.11
C TRP A 201 -2.66 -15.00 16.37
N THR A 202 -1.87 -15.32 17.40
CA THR A 202 -2.34 -15.72 18.73
C THR A 202 -2.27 -14.54 19.71
N GLY A 203 -2.88 -14.69 20.89
CA GLY A 203 -2.76 -13.67 21.96
C GLY A 203 -1.30 -13.39 22.34
N GLU A 204 -0.49 -14.44 22.46
CA GLU A 204 0.95 -14.32 22.76
C GLU A 204 1.71 -13.57 21.65
N ASP A 205 1.34 -13.76 20.38
CA ASP A 205 1.94 -13.01 19.28
C ASP A 205 1.60 -11.51 19.36
N PHE A 206 0.36 -11.18 19.77
CA PHE A 206 -0.04 -9.79 20.01
C PHE A 206 0.66 -9.19 21.24
N ASP A 207 0.90 -9.95 22.29
CA ASP A 207 1.68 -9.48 23.45
C ASP A 207 3.12 -9.13 23.03
N ARG A 208 3.75 -9.99 22.22
CA ARG A 208 5.07 -9.72 21.62
C ARG A 208 5.06 -8.48 20.74
N LEU A 209 4.05 -8.33 19.89
CA LEU A 209 3.89 -7.16 19.03
C LEU A 209 3.69 -5.88 19.84
N ALA A 210 2.91 -5.94 20.93
CA ALA A 210 2.71 -4.80 21.82
C ALA A 210 4.03 -4.28 22.41
N LEU A 211 4.90 -5.19 22.87
CA LEU A 211 6.24 -4.83 23.37
C LEU A 211 7.08 -4.13 22.28
N GLN A 212 7.00 -4.58 21.03
CA GLN A 212 7.72 -3.95 19.94
C GLN A 212 7.17 -2.57 19.62
N TYR A 213 5.85 -2.41 19.60
CA TYR A 213 5.23 -1.10 19.37
C TYR A 213 5.51 -0.10 20.49
N GLN A 214 5.61 -0.55 21.74
CA GLN A 214 6.04 0.31 22.85
C GLN A 214 7.48 0.82 22.63
N LYS A 215 8.41 -0.07 22.26
CA LYS A 215 9.79 0.33 21.91
C LYS A 215 9.83 1.31 20.74
N MET A 216 9.05 1.05 19.68
CA MET A 216 8.95 1.92 18.51
C MET A 216 8.37 3.30 18.88
N ALA A 217 7.35 3.35 19.72
CA ALA A 217 6.71 4.58 20.17
C ALA A 217 7.67 5.45 20.97
N LEU A 218 8.42 4.86 21.90
CA LEU A 218 9.45 5.55 22.68
C LEU A 218 10.59 6.06 21.79
N TYR A 219 11.05 5.23 20.86
CA TYR A 219 12.07 5.63 19.88
C TYR A 219 11.61 6.80 19.02
N TRP A 220 10.39 6.73 18.48
CA TRP A 220 9.80 7.80 17.68
C TRP A 220 9.69 9.12 18.47
N LYS A 221 9.21 9.06 19.74
CA LYS A 221 9.12 10.23 20.62
C LYS A 221 10.49 10.86 20.84
N GLU A 222 11.50 10.05 21.23
CA GLU A 222 12.87 10.51 21.43
C GLU A 222 13.45 11.21 20.18
N ARG A 223 13.21 10.65 18.98
CA ARG A 223 13.67 11.25 17.73
C ARG A 223 13.02 12.59 17.48
N ARG A 224 11.71 12.69 17.70
CA ARG A 224 10.98 13.94 17.53
C ARG A 224 11.42 15.03 18.51
N GLU A 225 11.66 14.70 19.76
CA GLU A 225 12.19 15.63 20.78
C GLU A 225 13.56 16.15 20.41
N LYS A 226 14.37 15.35 19.72
CA LYS A 226 15.67 15.77 19.15
C LYS A 226 15.56 16.54 17.82
N GLY A 227 14.34 16.85 17.36
CA GLY A 227 14.10 17.58 16.11
C GLY A 227 14.22 16.73 14.83
N ASP A 228 14.28 15.42 14.95
CA ASP A 228 14.31 14.50 13.80
C ASP A 228 12.93 14.45 13.10
N ARG A 229 12.96 14.36 11.76
CA ARG A 229 11.75 14.34 10.92
C ARG A 229 11.31 12.91 10.56
N LEU A 230 11.57 11.95 11.43
CA LEU A 230 11.13 10.58 11.22
C LEU A 230 9.59 10.51 11.17
N PHE A 231 9.05 10.10 10.02
CA PHE A 231 7.67 9.67 9.89
C PHE A 231 7.59 8.15 10.11
N LEU A 232 7.00 7.73 11.20
CA LEU A 232 6.70 6.34 11.49
C LEU A 232 5.17 6.17 11.46
N GLY A 233 4.63 5.77 10.29
CA GLY A 233 3.21 5.81 9.98
C GLY A 233 2.35 5.12 11.02
N THR A 234 2.74 3.90 11.42
CA THR A 234 2.01 3.09 12.41
C THR A 234 1.79 3.81 13.75
N ILE A 235 2.76 4.60 14.22
CA ILE A 235 2.68 5.33 15.49
C ILE A 235 2.13 6.74 15.28
N GLN A 236 2.75 7.51 14.35
CA GLN A 236 2.44 8.92 14.16
C GLN A 236 0.99 9.17 13.77
N ASP A 237 0.44 8.32 12.92
CA ASP A 237 -0.94 8.48 12.48
C ASP A 237 -1.93 8.21 13.62
N LYS A 238 -1.66 7.25 14.50
CA LYS A 238 -2.50 6.99 15.67
C LYS A 238 -2.41 8.11 16.70
N VAL A 239 -1.21 8.64 16.95
CA VAL A 239 -1.04 9.84 17.79
C VAL A 239 -1.83 11.02 17.23
N LYS A 240 -1.76 11.25 15.90
CA LYS A 240 -2.50 12.33 15.25
C LYS A 240 -4.01 12.15 15.42
N LEU A 241 -4.53 10.94 15.23
CA LEU A 241 -5.95 10.63 15.41
C LEU A 241 -6.43 10.81 16.85
N SER A 242 -5.58 10.51 17.85
CA SER A 242 -5.90 10.73 19.26
C SER A 242 -5.95 12.22 19.63
N LEU A 243 -5.14 13.05 18.98
CA LEU A 243 -5.05 14.49 19.25
C LEU A 243 -6.07 15.32 18.47
N THR A 244 -6.57 14.79 17.37
CA THR A 244 -7.56 15.47 16.55
C THR A 244 -8.92 14.81 16.81
N ASP A 245 -9.86 15.52 17.39
CA ASP A 245 -11.27 15.09 17.49
C ASP A 245 -11.95 15.04 16.10
N SER A 246 -11.13 14.89 15.08
CA SER A 246 -11.59 14.84 13.71
C SER A 246 -11.97 13.39 13.38
N ARG A 247 -13.26 13.15 13.17
CA ARG A 247 -13.81 12.02 12.43
C ARG A 247 -13.27 11.95 10.98
N TYR A 248 -12.14 12.63 10.72
CA TYR A 248 -11.47 12.57 9.43
C TYR A 248 -10.85 11.20 9.30
N ARG A 249 -11.42 10.41 8.40
CA ARG A 249 -10.95 9.11 7.95
C ARG A 249 -9.58 9.26 7.28
N LEU A 250 -8.52 9.41 8.09
CA LEU A 250 -7.13 9.53 7.61
C LEU A 250 -6.66 8.28 6.87
N TYR A 251 -7.37 7.17 7.06
CA TYR A 251 -7.02 5.85 6.53
C TYR A 251 -8.02 5.28 5.55
N SER A 252 -9.05 6.02 5.16
CA SER A 252 -9.88 5.49 4.10
C SER A 252 -8.97 5.21 2.90
N CYS A 253 -8.87 3.95 2.52
CA CYS A 253 -8.13 3.52 1.34
C CYS A 253 -8.72 4.11 0.07
N HIS A 254 -9.63 5.07 0.20
CA HIS A 254 -10.43 5.64 -0.89
C HIS A 254 -11.12 4.58 -1.75
N VAL A 255 -11.43 3.42 -1.14
CA VAL A 255 -12.03 2.24 -1.79
C VAL A 255 -13.26 2.58 -2.64
N TYR A 256 -13.94 3.67 -2.33
CA TYR A 256 -15.09 4.15 -3.10
C TYR A 256 -14.92 5.55 -3.67
N SER A 257 -13.95 6.34 -3.17
CA SER A 257 -13.87 7.79 -3.45
C SER A 257 -12.78 8.19 -4.44
N GLY A 258 -12.12 7.24 -5.10
CA GLY A 258 -11.15 7.61 -6.10
C GLY A 258 -9.88 6.75 -6.17
N ALA A 259 -9.90 5.54 -5.64
CA ALA A 259 -8.86 4.54 -5.93
C ALA A 259 -9.42 3.46 -6.86
N ILE A 260 -8.67 3.09 -7.88
CA ILE A 260 -8.97 1.97 -8.78
C ILE A 260 -7.71 1.13 -8.89
N GLY A 261 -7.83 -0.17 -8.61
CA GLY A 261 -6.83 -1.17 -8.96
C GLY A 261 -7.20 -1.83 -10.28
N VAL A 262 -6.27 -1.93 -11.21
CA VAL A 262 -6.48 -2.57 -12.51
C VAL A 262 -5.61 -3.81 -12.60
N ALA A 263 -6.25 -4.96 -12.84
CA ALA A 263 -5.57 -6.23 -13.09
C ALA A 263 -4.96 -6.28 -14.50
N THR A 264 -4.14 -7.28 -14.76
CA THR A 264 -3.47 -7.48 -16.05
C THR A 264 -4.43 -7.70 -17.23
N ASN A 265 -5.64 -8.17 -16.97
CA ASN A 265 -6.72 -8.37 -17.97
C ASN A 265 -7.70 -7.18 -18.07
N GLY A 266 -7.39 -6.04 -17.45
CA GLY A 266 -8.22 -4.85 -17.49
C GLY A 266 -9.36 -4.81 -16.45
N ASN A 267 -9.56 -5.84 -15.66
CA ASN A 267 -10.55 -5.84 -14.59
C ASN A 267 -10.24 -4.80 -13.53
N MET A 268 -11.26 -4.08 -13.08
CA MET A 268 -11.16 -2.99 -12.11
C MET A 268 -11.65 -3.39 -10.72
N PHE A 269 -10.90 -3.00 -9.70
CA PHE A 269 -11.14 -3.36 -8.30
C PHE A 269 -11.05 -2.14 -7.37
N PRO A 270 -11.74 -2.16 -6.22
CA PRO A 270 -11.74 -1.05 -5.27
C PRO A 270 -10.44 -0.94 -4.45
N CYS A 271 -9.65 -2.00 -4.37
CA CYS A 271 -8.43 -2.07 -3.57
C CYS A 271 -7.39 -2.97 -4.22
N THR A 272 -6.10 -2.67 -4.02
CA THR A 272 -4.97 -3.45 -4.52
C THR A 272 -5.00 -4.92 -4.08
N ARG A 273 -5.51 -5.22 -2.88
CA ARG A 273 -5.62 -6.60 -2.38
C ARG A 273 -6.67 -7.45 -3.10
N PHE A 274 -7.63 -6.83 -3.80
CA PHE A 274 -8.61 -7.56 -4.61
C PHE A 274 -8.15 -7.79 -6.05
N ILE A 275 -7.04 -7.17 -6.48
CA ILE A 275 -6.55 -7.30 -7.85
C ILE A 275 -6.19 -8.77 -8.13
N THR A 276 -6.84 -9.34 -9.13
CA THR A 276 -6.59 -10.69 -9.63
C THR A 276 -7.05 -10.79 -11.08
N SER A 277 -6.45 -11.69 -11.84
CA SER A 277 -6.88 -12.05 -13.20
C SER A 277 -7.81 -13.28 -13.23
N ASN A 278 -8.27 -13.79 -12.09
CA ASN A 278 -9.22 -14.90 -12.02
C ASN A 278 -10.53 -14.55 -12.75
N GLU A 279 -11.25 -15.56 -13.25
CA GLU A 279 -12.45 -15.36 -14.08
C GLU A 279 -13.63 -14.74 -13.33
N ASN A 280 -13.85 -15.10 -12.08
CA ASN A 280 -14.98 -14.61 -11.26
C ASN A 280 -14.48 -14.04 -9.93
N PRO A 281 -13.77 -12.90 -9.95
CA PRO A 281 -13.22 -12.35 -8.73
C PRO A 281 -14.29 -11.65 -7.90
N PRO A 282 -14.16 -11.66 -6.57
CA PRO A 282 -15.05 -10.90 -5.71
C PRO A 282 -14.83 -9.38 -5.91
N TYR A 283 -15.90 -8.61 -5.74
CA TYR A 283 -15.85 -7.13 -5.76
C TYR A 283 -15.29 -6.52 -7.06
N LEU A 284 -15.51 -7.19 -8.19
CA LEU A 284 -15.24 -6.64 -9.52
C LEU A 284 -16.09 -5.39 -9.76
N GLN A 285 -15.46 -4.28 -10.14
CA GLN A 285 -16.14 -3.00 -10.41
C GLN A 285 -16.32 -2.71 -11.89
N GLY A 286 -15.98 -3.64 -12.76
CA GLY A 286 -16.05 -3.50 -14.22
C GLY A 286 -14.71 -3.82 -14.88
N ASN A 287 -14.56 -3.41 -16.14
CA ASN A 287 -13.37 -3.63 -16.94
C ASN A 287 -13.03 -2.35 -17.73
N VAL A 288 -11.75 -2.08 -17.96
CA VAL A 288 -11.31 -0.85 -18.66
C VAL A 288 -11.88 -0.70 -20.07
N PHE A 289 -12.26 -1.79 -20.73
CA PHE A 289 -12.84 -1.78 -22.06
C PHE A 289 -14.37 -1.65 -22.09
N THR A 290 -15.06 -2.09 -21.04
CA THR A 290 -16.52 -2.08 -20.96
C THR A 290 -17.09 -1.03 -20.01
N GLY A 291 -16.21 -0.38 -19.22
CA GLY A 291 -16.59 0.62 -18.23
C GLY A 291 -16.88 0.05 -16.85
N PHE A 292 -17.40 0.91 -15.97
CA PHE A 292 -17.75 0.56 -14.59
C PHE A 292 -19.10 -0.13 -14.54
N ASP A 293 -19.21 -1.14 -13.67
CA ASP A 293 -20.47 -1.67 -13.18
C ASP A 293 -20.95 -0.79 -12.01
N GLU A 294 -21.89 0.10 -12.29
CA GLU A 294 -22.38 1.09 -11.32
C GLU A 294 -23.11 0.43 -10.13
N ASP A 295 -23.75 -0.72 -10.33
CA ASP A 295 -24.43 -1.47 -9.26
C ASP A 295 -23.39 -2.09 -8.31
N ALA A 296 -22.34 -2.71 -8.85
CA ALA A 296 -21.23 -3.23 -8.06
C ALA A 296 -20.48 -2.09 -7.32
N CYS A 297 -20.24 -0.97 -7.98
CA CYS A 297 -19.64 0.21 -7.35
C CYS A 297 -20.52 0.76 -6.22
N LYS A 298 -21.83 0.78 -6.41
CA LYS A 298 -22.80 1.22 -5.40
C LYS A 298 -22.81 0.30 -4.19
N GLN A 299 -22.85 -1.03 -4.38
CA GLN A 299 -22.80 -1.98 -3.28
C GLN A 299 -21.59 -1.77 -2.38
N ILE A 300 -20.40 -1.56 -2.97
CA ILE A 300 -19.17 -1.32 -2.20
C ILE A 300 -19.26 0.01 -1.45
N ARG A 301 -19.79 1.06 -2.06
CA ARG A 301 -19.98 2.37 -1.43
C ARG A 301 -20.95 2.28 -0.26
N ASP A 302 -22.14 1.73 -0.49
CA ASP A 302 -23.19 1.58 0.53
C ASP A 302 -22.65 0.80 1.73
N PHE A 303 -21.84 -0.21 1.47
CA PHE A 303 -21.19 -0.99 2.52
C PHE A 303 -20.17 -0.17 3.36
N VAL A 304 -19.28 0.59 2.70
CA VAL A 304 -18.26 1.40 3.40
C VAL A 304 -18.91 2.53 4.23
N GLU A 305 -20.09 3.00 3.80
CA GLU A 305 -20.87 4.04 4.49
C GLU A 305 -21.71 3.49 5.65
N GLN A 306 -21.96 2.16 5.70
CA GLN A 306 -22.73 1.54 6.78
C GLN A 306 -21.91 1.42 8.07
N ASP A 307 -22.56 1.73 9.17
CA ASP A 307 -22.00 1.47 10.50
C ASP A 307 -22.05 -0.03 10.80
N LYS A 308 -20.93 -0.55 11.28
CA LYS A 308 -20.82 -1.94 11.73
C LYS A 308 -21.36 -2.04 13.17
N LYS A 309 -22.40 -2.86 13.39
CA LYS A 309 -23.05 -3.03 14.69
C LYS A 309 -22.09 -3.42 15.81
N GLU A 310 -21.07 -4.22 15.48
CA GLU A 310 -20.02 -4.64 16.42
C GLU A 310 -19.16 -3.46 16.90
N CYS A 311 -19.26 -2.31 16.21
CA CYS A 311 -18.49 -1.11 16.53
C CYS A 311 -19.33 -0.01 17.20
N ASP A 312 -20.65 -0.20 17.42
CA ASP A 312 -21.54 0.86 17.91
C ASP A 312 -21.11 1.41 19.27
N ASP A 313 -20.75 0.52 20.22
CA ASP A 313 -20.31 0.88 21.56
C ASP A 313 -18.78 0.94 21.70
N CYS A 314 -18.03 0.98 20.60
CA CYS A 314 -16.57 0.95 20.63
C CYS A 314 -15.99 2.34 20.86
N ASP A 315 -15.26 2.51 21.97
CA ASP A 315 -14.62 3.75 22.40
C ASP A 315 -13.55 4.28 21.42
N ILE A 316 -12.89 3.39 20.68
CA ILE A 316 -11.86 3.76 19.67
C ILE A 316 -12.40 3.81 18.24
N ARG A 317 -13.71 3.65 18.00
CA ARG A 317 -14.31 3.58 16.65
C ARG A 317 -13.89 4.75 15.76
N HIS A 318 -13.84 5.96 16.31
CA HIS A 318 -13.51 7.19 15.57
C HIS A 318 -12.10 7.23 15.00
N ARG A 319 -11.20 6.36 15.48
CA ARG A 319 -9.78 6.28 15.11
C ARG A 319 -9.31 4.87 14.70
N CYS A 320 -10.25 3.95 14.49
CA CYS A 320 -9.98 2.56 14.16
C CYS A 320 -10.07 2.33 12.65
N CYS A 321 -9.05 1.71 12.03
CA CYS A 321 -9.10 1.37 10.62
C CYS A 321 -9.85 0.05 10.34
N ALA A 322 -10.06 -0.82 11.34
CA ALA A 322 -10.79 -2.08 11.18
C ALA A 322 -12.23 -1.86 10.71
N HIS A 323 -12.85 -0.75 11.12
CA HIS A 323 -14.18 -0.37 10.72
C HIS A 323 -14.29 -0.07 9.20
N GLU A 324 -13.22 0.47 8.60
CA GLU A 324 -13.24 1.02 7.25
C GLU A 324 -12.50 0.16 6.21
N CYS A 325 -11.70 -0.81 6.65
CA CYS A 325 -10.86 -1.59 5.75
C CYS A 325 -11.59 -2.83 5.20
N ALA A 326 -12.31 -2.66 4.09
CA ALA A 326 -13.04 -3.73 3.42
C ALA A 326 -12.16 -4.95 3.05
N CYS A 327 -10.95 -4.72 2.54
CA CYS A 327 -10.08 -5.82 2.12
C CYS A 327 -9.56 -6.65 3.31
N THR A 328 -9.21 -6.01 4.43
CA THR A 328 -8.79 -6.74 5.63
C THR A 328 -9.95 -7.51 6.22
N SER A 329 -11.14 -6.90 6.28
CA SER A 329 -12.38 -7.61 6.70
C SER A 329 -12.62 -8.84 5.85
N PHE A 330 -12.59 -8.71 4.51
CA PHE A 330 -12.83 -9.83 3.61
C PHE A 330 -11.85 -10.98 3.81
N TYR A 331 -10.55 -10.72 3.85
CA TYR A 331 -9.54 -11.77 3.96
C TYR A 331 -9.52 -12.46 5.33
N SER A 332 -9.98 -11.78 6.39
CA SER A 332 -10.05 -12.38 7.74
C SER A 332 -11.39 -13.02 8.08
N THR A 333 -12.50 -12.55 7.48
CA THR A 333 -13.85 -13.00 7.84
C THR A 333 -14.64 -13.62 6.67
N GLY A 334 -14.12 -13.53 5.43
CA GLY A 334 -14.79 -13.98 4.21
C GLY A 334 -15.81 -12.99 3.64
N THR A 335 -16.04 -11.85 4.29
CA THR A 335 -16.96 -10.79 3.85
C THR A 335 -16.40 -9.41 4.16
N ILE A 336 -16.73 -8.41 3.32
CA ILE A 336 -16.34 -7.02 3.60
C ILE A 336 -17.07 -6.45 4.81
N GLU A 337 -18.21 -7.01 5.19
CA GLU A 337 -19.06 -6.57 6.30
C GLU A 337 -18.52 -7.00 7.67
N GLY A 338 -17.70 -8.04 7.70
CA GLY A 338 -17.16 -8.57 8.95
C GLY A 338 -16.19 -7.62 9.64
N VAL A 339 -16.05 -7.77 10.94
CA VAL A 339 -14.98 -7.12 11.73
C VAL A 339 -13.97 -8.20 12.11
N SER A 340 -12.72 -8.04 11.65
CA SER A 340 -11.65 -8.97 12.02
C SER A 340 -11.30 -8.84 13.50
N PRO A 341 -11.39 -9.93 14.29
CA PRO A 341 -10.95 -9.92 15.70
C PRO A 341 -9.47 -9.54 15.85
N GLU A 342 -8.62 -10.02 14.93
CA GLU A 342 -7.19 -9.75 14.94
C GLU A 342 -6.91 -8.25 14.70
N VAL A 343 -7.57 -7.65 13.72
CA VAL A 343 -7.43 -6.22 13.45
C VAL A 343 -8.00 -5.40 14.60
N CYS A 344 -9.12 -5.83 15.19
CA CYS A 344 -9.72 -5.18 16.35
C CYS A 344 -8.75 -5.18 17.55
N THR A 345 -8.13 -6.33 17.84
CA THR A 345 -7.11 -6.46 18.90
C THR A 345 -5.91 -5.55 18.62
N HIS A 346 -5.40 -5.54 17.40
CA HIS A 346 -4.30 -4.68 16.98
C HIS A 346 -4.61 -3.18 17.16
N GLU A 347 -5.79 -2.74 16.73
CA GLU A 347 -6.21 -1.34 16.81
C GLU A 347 -6.37 -0.86 18.26
N ARG A 348 -6.97 -1.69 19.13
CA ARG A 348 -7.09 -1.40 20.56
C ARG A 348 -5.74 -1.30 21.24
N MET A 349 -4.84 -2.25 20.94
CA MET A 349 -3.46 -2.25 21.45
C MET A 349 -2.70 -0.99 21.02
N LEU A 350 -2.77 -0.59 19.75
CA LEU A 350 -2.12 0.64 19.25
C LEU A 350 -2.72 1.90 19.88
N ALA A 351 -4.03 1.96 20.05
CA ALA A 351 -4.69 3.09 20.70
C ALA A 351 -4.18 3.25 22.14
N GLU A 352 -4.14 2.17 22.92
CA GLU A 352 -3.64 2.19 24.29
C GLU A 352 -2.18 2.64 24.39
N ILE A 353 -1.31 2.12 23.50
CA ILE A 353 0.12 2.50 23.48
C ILE A 353 0.30 3.97 23.14
N THR A 354 -0.43 4.48 22.15
CA THR A 354 -0.30 5.87 21.71
C THR A 354 -0.92 6.85 22.69
N ASP A 355 -2.00 6.49 23.39
CA ASP A 355 -2.57 7.31 24.46
C ASP A 355 -1.60 7.46 25.64
N LYS A 356 -0.97 6.37 26.07
CA LYS A 356 0.08 6.41 27.10
C LYS A 356 1.27 7.28 26.68
N LEU A 357 1.63 7.26 25.39
CA LEU A 357 2.73 8.06 24.84
C LEU A 357 2.43 9.56 24.88
N ILE A 358 1.18 9.96 24.67
CA ILE A 358 0.73 11.37 24.67
C ILE A 358 0.67 11.92 26.10
N LEU A 359 0.33 11.08 27.08
CA LEU A 359 0.19 11.49 28.48
C LEU A 359 1.54 11.63 29.21
N GLN A 360 2.61 11.10 28.66
CA GLN A 360 4.00 11.23 29.16
C GLN A 360 4.70 12.47 28.57
#